data_11cb6ca91a161b9556ffadf1e05c84e3
#
_entry.id   11cb6ca91a161b9556ffadf1e05c84e3
#
_cell.length_a   1.000
_cell.length_b   1.000
_cell.length_c   1.000
_cell.angle_alpha   90.00
_cell.angle_beta   90.00
_cell.angle_gamma   90.00
#
_symmetry.space_group_name_H-M   'P 1'
#
loop_
_entity.id
_entity.type
_entity.pdbx_description
1 polymer ?
#
loop_
_entity_poly.entity_id
_entity_poly.type
_entity_poly.pdbx_seq_one_letter_code
_entity_poly.pdbx_strand_id
1 'polypeptide(L)'
;PREVGGAPLAYVAERALITAPATLVIPDTVREVRDGNACKGTRKLMLPEGLRTIGAHCFCSRTLVGPVLIPASVTSIGEGSFEYAIVRLAAADAVVHITSDQLISCFLEDAEDGIPFDFARYDDQLLVGRGLPDHLGALLHRVAAPFRLVPEMRDRIVEALRERAAEAVQYVAREGDIAMVRALADAGFLNDAELFDRQIERLRASNRTDCVLFLMNWQHDRQEAARAATPKRARDRFAL
;
A
#
# COMPACT_ATOMS: atom_id res chain seq x y z
N PRO A 1 -1.16 7.15 29.62
CA PRO A 1 -1.64 8.42 30.20
C PRO A 1 -1.34 9.57 29.23
N ARG A 2 -2.20 10.61 29.20
CA ARG A 2 -1.94 11.84 28.42
C ARG A 2 -1.05 12.82 29.20
N GLU A 3 -0.91 12.62 30.50
CA GLU A 3 -0.17 13.47 31.43
C GLU A 3 0.64 12.64 32.39
N VAL A 4 1.78 13.17 32.78
CA VAL A 4 2.64 12.64 33.86
C VAL A 4 2.97 13.79 34.79
N GLY A 5 2.59 13.67 36.08
CA GLY A 5 2.81 14.73 37.07
C GLY A 5 2.11 16.06 36.75
N GLY A 6 0.95 16.04 36.03
CA GLY A 6 0.23 17.24 35.62
C GLY A 6 0.76 17.93 34.36
N ALA A 7 1.85 17.43 33.76
CA ALA A 7 2.38 17.94 32.49
C ALA A 7 1.97 17.03 31.33
N PRO A 8 1.63 17.55 30.13
CA PRO A 8 1.30 16.74 28.96
C PRO A 8 2.49 15.87 28.53
N LEU A 9 2.21 14.62 28.16
CA LEU A 9 3.23 13.70 27.63
C LEU A 9 3.65 14.18 26.24
N ALA A 10 4.83 14.78 26.12
CA ALA A 10 5.33 15.34 24.84
C ALA A 10 6.12 14.33 24.01
N TYR A 11 6.71 13.32 24.64
CA TYR A 11 7.49 12.29 23.96
C TYR A 11 7.41 10.94 24.68
N VAL A 12 7.70 9.86 23.93
CA VAL A 12 7.92 8.51 24.47
C VAL A 12 9.43 8.33 24.60
N ALA A 13 9.92 8.08 25.83
CA ALA A 13 11.35 7.92 26.10
C ALA A 13 11.92 6.68 25.39
N GLU A 14 13.24 6.65 25.22
CA GLU A 14 13.95 5.52 24.65
C GLU A 14 13.61 4.21 25.39
N ARG A 15 13.30 3.15 24.62
CA ARG A 15 12.98 1.81 25.13
C ARG A 15 11.86 1.73 26.17
N ALA A 16 11.01 2.76 26.25
CA ALA A 16 9.90 2.78 27.20
C ALA A 16 8.80 1.76 26.86
N LEU A 17 8.66 1.40 25.58
CA LEU A 17 7.64 0.50 25.04
C LEU A 17 8.26 -0.72 24.33
N ILE A 18 9.16 -1.48 24.99
CA ILE A 18 9.73 -2.70 24.42
C ILE A 18 8.64 -3.75 24.18
N THR A 19 7.74 -3.91 25.16
CA THR A 19 6.51 -4.69 25.03
C THR A 19 5.33 -3.77 25.26
N ALA A 20 4.25 -3.99 24.53
CA ALA A 20 3.10 -3.11 24.59
C ALA A 20 1.77 -3.92 24.50
N PRO A 21 0.64 -3.35 24.87
CA PRO A 21 -0.65 -4.02 24.80
C PRO A 21 -1.04 -4.33 23.35
N ALA A 22 -1.95 -5.29 23.17
CA ALA A 22 -2.44 -5.67 21.84
C ALA A 22 -3.01 -4.49 21.03
N THR A 23 -3.60 -3.50 21.70
CA THR A 23 -3.96 -2.21 21.10
C THR A 23 -3.19 -1.11 21.79
N LEU A 24 -2.31 -0.45 21.04
CA LEU A 24 -1.50 0.67 21.50
C LEU A 24 -1.99 1.95 20.85
N VAL A 25 -2.35 2.92 21.68
CA VAL A 25 -2.71 4.27 21.24
C VAL A 25 -1.67 5.24 21.79
N ILE A 26 -0.92 5.88 20.91
CA ILE A 26 0.00 6.96 21.30
C ILE A 26 -0.84 8.22 21.53
N PRO A 27 -0.71 8.89 22.68
CA PRO A 27 -1.49 10.10 23.00
C PRO A 27 -1.29 11.24 22.00
N ASP A 28 -2.34 12.04 21.81
CA ASP A 28 -2.38 13.18 20.89
C ASP A 28 -1.41 14.33 21.25
N THR A 29 -0.91 14.34 22.46
CA THR A 29 0.12 15.30 22.94
C THR A 29 1.53 14.93 22.53
N VAL A 30 1.78 13.65 22.14
CA VAL A 30 3.12 13.14 21.79
C VAL A 30 3.54 13.67 20.42
N ARG A 31 4.77 14.18 20.36
CA ARG A 31 5.41 14.68 19.14
C ARG A 31 6.60 13.84 18.69
N GLU A 32 7.16 13.05 19.59
CA GLU A 32 8.36 12.25 19.36
C GLU A 32 8.22 10.87 20.04
N VAL A 33 8.60 9.83 19.30
CA VAL A 33 8.83 8.49 19.86
C VAL A 33 10.32 8.20 19.66
N ARG A 34 11.08 8.08 20.76
CA ARG A 34 12.52 7.83 20.73
C ARG A 34 12.85 6.38 20.45
N ASP A 35 14.13 6.09 20.23
CA ASP A 35 14.63 4.82 19.76
C ASP A 35 14.23 3.62 20.61
N GLY A 36 14.18 2.45 19.96
CA GLY A 36 14.05 1.16 20.60
C GLY A 36 12.66 0.84 21.16
N ASN A 37 11.63 1.60 20.82
CA ASN A 37 10.25 1.35 21.21
C ASN A 37 9.61 0.29 20.30
N ALA A 38 10.10 -0.94 20.38
CA ALA A 38 9.73 -2.04 19.48
C ALA A 38 8.26 -2.45 19.56
N CYS A 39 7.58 -2.19 20.68
CA CYS A 39 6.16 -2.46 20.92
C CYS A 39 5.74 -3.92 20.64
N LYS A 40 6.58 -4.87 21.03
CA LYS A 40 6.35 -6.31 20.82
C LYS A 40 4.99 -6.73 21.40
N GLY A 41 4.22 -7.51 20.62
CA GLY A 41 2.88 -7.97 20.98
C GLY A 41 1.75 -7.04 20.57
N THR A 42 2.03 -5.84 20.08
CA THR A 42 1.02 -4.93 19.56
C THR A 42 0.44 -5.49 18.26
N ARG A 43 -0.89 -5.54 18.19
CA ARG A 43 -1.65 -5.94 17.00
C ARG A 43 -2.27 -4.77 16.29
N LYS A 44 -2.63 -3.72 17.02
CA LYS A 44 -3.20 -2.48 16.48
C LYS A 44 -2.45 -1.29 17.06
N LEU A 45 -1.89 -0.47 16.19
CA LEU A 45 -1.16 0.75 16.53
C LEU A 45 -1.91 1.96 15.99
N MET A 46 -2.10 2.97 16.83
CA MET A 46 -2.69 4.25 16.47
C MET A 46 -1.72 5.38 16.81
N LEU A 47 -1.29 6.12 15.80
CA LEU A 47 -0.37 7.25 15.90
C LEU A 47 -1.16 8.56 15.84
N PRO A 48 -0.78 9.59 16.62
CA PRO A 48 -1.49 10.88 16.62
C PRO A 48 -1.07 11.77 15.45
N GLU A 49 -2.00 12.57 14.94
CA GLU A 49 -1.75 13.51 13.84
C GLU A 49 -0.68 14.57 14.13
N GLY A 50 -0.32 14.77 15.38
CA GLY A 50 0.72 15.71 15.76
C GLY A 50 2.12 15.11 15.88
N LEU A 51 2.28 13.80 15.69
CA LEU A 51 3.57 13.11 15.75
C LEU A 51 4.49 13.61 14.63
N ARG A 52 5.76 13.88 14.95
CA ARG A 52 6.74 14.41 14.01
C ARG A 52 7.90 13.46 13.77
N THR A 53 8.37 12.81 14.82
CA THR A 53 9.57 11.99 14.78
C THR A 53 9.32 10.62 15.37
N ILE A 54 9.76 9.60 14.66
CA ILE A 54 9.81 8.20 15.09
C ILE A 54 11.29 7.79 15.03
N GLY A 55 11.86 7.43 16.16
CA GLY A 55 13.24 7.02 16.28
C GLY A 55 13.50 5.64 15.65
N ALA A 56 14.75 5.21 15.70
CA ALA A 56 15.18 3.93 15.16
C ALA A 56 14.59 2.74 15.94
N HIS A 57 14.40 1.62 15.23
CA HIS A 57 13.90 0.36 15.79
C HIS A 57 12.57 0.49 16.57
N CYS A 58 11.67 1.35 16.10
CA CYS A 58 10.34 1.54 16.68
C CYS A 58 9.29 0.69 15.96
N PHE A 59 8.27 0.26 16.71
CA PHE A 59 7.10 -0.45 16.19
C PHE A 59 7.40 -1.74 15.40
N CYS A 60 8.45 -2.47 15.78
CA CYS A 60 8.90 -3.72 15.18
C CYS A 60 8.09 -4.91 15.71
N SER A 61 6.80 -4.97 15.43
CA SER A 61 5.91 -6.03 15.93
C SER A 61 5.42 -6.91 14.80
N ARG A 62 5.82 -8.19 14.80
CA ARG A 62 5.35 -9.22 13.85
C ARG A 62 3.85 -9.53 13.97
N THR A 63 3.18 -8.99 14.97
CA THR A 63 1.77 -9.25 15.26
C THR A 63 0.86 -8.11 14.79
N LEU A 64 1.40 -7.04 14.21
CA LEU A 64 0.60 -5.96 13.64
C LEU A 64 -0.34 -6.50 12.55
N VAL A 65 -1.60 -6.08 12.60
CA VAL A 65 -2.66 -6.51 11.68
C VAL A 65 -3.10 -5.32 10.85
N GLY A 66 -3.02 -5.47 9.53
CA GLY A 66 -3.37 -4.43 8.58
C GLY A 66 -2.37 -3.27 8.53
N PRO A 67 -2.60 -2.30 7.66
CA PRO A 67 -1.71 -1.18 7.50
C PRO A 67 -1.75 -0.24 8.72
N VAL A 68 -0.56 0.14 9.19
CA VAL A 68 -0.39 1.20 10.20
C VAL A 68 -0.41 2.55 9.47
N LEU A 69 -1.32 3.43 9.86
CA LEU A 69 -1.36 4.79 9.31
C LEU A 69 -0.24 5.62 9.96
N ILE A 70 0.69 6.09 9.14
CA ILE A 70 1.69 7.10 9.51
C ILE A 70 1.14 8.47 9.12
N PRO A 71 0.86 9.35 10.10
CA PRO A 71 0.30 10.68 9.84
C PRO A 71 1.19 11.55 8.94
N ALA A 72 0.58 12.46 8.18
CA ALA A 72 1.31 13.38 7.29
C ALA A 72 2.22 14.36 8.04
N SER A 73 2.05 14.50 9.35
CA SER A 73 2.91 15.31 10.21
C SER A 73 4.27 14.67 10.51
N VAL A 74 4.43 13.35 10.26
CA VAL A 74 5.68 12.62 10.50
C VAL A 74 6.65 12.93 9.36
N THR A 75 7.78 13.55 9.68
CA THR A 75 8.82 13.94 8.72
C THR A 75 10.15 13.22 8.92
N SER A 76 10.26 12.42 9.99
CA SER A 76 11.48 11.70 10.33
C SER A 76 11.13 10.31 10.87
N ILE A 77 11.72 9.26 10.27
CA ILE A 77 11.58 7.88 10.73
C ILE A 77 12.96 7.23 10.70
N GLY A 78 13.43 6.81 11.88
CA GLY A 78 14.72 6.16 12.05
C GLY A 78 14.74 4.75 11.47
N GLU A 79 15.95 4.30 11.12
CA GLU A 79 16.21 3.00 10.54
C GLU A 79 15.66 1.85 11.42
N GLY A 80 15.26 0.76 10.79
CA GLY A 80 14.77 -0.41 11.51
C GLY A 80 13.35 -0.31 12.04
N SER A 81 12.66 0.81 11.81
CA SER A 81 11.28 0.98 12.27
C SER A 81 10.28 0.26 11.37
N PHE A 82 9.15 -0.15 11.96
CA PHE A 82 8.05 -0.86 11.29
C PHE A 82 8.45 -2.17 10.63
N GLU A 83 9.54 -2.81 11.06
CA GLU A 83 9.93 -4.12 10.57
C GLU A 83 8.75 -5.11 10.65
N TYR A 84 8.48 -5.83 9.56
CA TYR A 84 7.34 -6.75 9.35
C TYR A 84 5.95 -6.09 9.29
N ALA A 85 5.86 -4.78 9.14
CA ALA A 85 4.58 -4.08 9.04
C ALA A 85 4.22 -3.72 7.59
N ILE A 86 2.92 -3.59 7.35
CA ILE A 86 2.37 -2.85 6.23
C ILE A 86 2.08 -1.46 6.77
N VAL A 87 2.57 -0.41 6.11
CA VAL A 87 2.34 0.98 6.53
C VAL A 87 1.69 1.79 5.42
N ARG A 88 0.77 2.68 5.80
CA ARG A 88 0.19 3.68 4.92
C ARG A 88 0.78 5.04 5.27
N LEU A 89 1.51 5.62 4.34
CA LEU A 89 2.10 6.96 4.45
C LEU A 89 1.05 7.99 4.03
N ALA A 90 0.44 8.70 4.98
CA ALA A 90 -0.63 9.66 4.68
C ALA A 90 -0.14 10.81 3.78
N ALA A 91 1.11 11.27 3.95
CA ALA A 91 1.70 12.33 3.15
C ALA A 91 1.85 11.98 1.65
N ALA A 92 1.96 10.69 1.33
CA ALA A 92 2.14 10.18 -0.04
C ALA A 92 0.89 9.45 -0.57
N ASP A 93 -0.13 9.26 0.27
CA ASP A 93 -1.26 8.34 0.03
C ASP A 93 -0.83 6.97 -0.51
N ALA A 94 0.27 6.44 -0.01
CA ALA A 94 0.90 5.23 -0.47
C ALA A 94 0.93 4.16 0.61
N VAL A 95 0.78 2.89 0.20
CA VAL A 95 0.93 1.72 1.07
C VAL A 95 2.23 1.01 0.70
N VAL A 96 3.08 0.77 1.69
CA VAL A 96 4.35 0.07 1.55
C VAL A 96 4.45 -1.10 2.53
N HIS A 97 5.09 -2.17 2.10
CA HIS A 97 5.27 -3.39 2.89
C HIS A 97 6.71 -3.47 3.35
N ILE A 98 6.94 -3.38 4.65
CA ILE A 98 8.27 -3.44 5.26
C ILE A 98 8.50 -4.88 5.75
N THR A 99 8.67 -5.80 4.82
CA THR A 99 8.68 -7.25 5.11
C THR A 99 10.07 -7.86 5.22
N SER A 100 11.13 -7.07 5.04
CA SER A 100 12.51 -7.53 5.13
C SER A 100 13.45 -6.44 5.63
N ASP A 101 14.61 -6.85 6.12
CA ASP A 101 15.69 -5.97 6.56
C ASP A 101 16.16 -4.98 5.47
N GLN A 102 16.04 -5.36 4.19
CA GLN A 102 16.41 -4.50 3.07
C GLN A 102 15.43 -3.32 2.92
N LEU A 103 14.15 -3.54 3.18
CA LEU A 103 13.10 -2.50 3.06
C LEU A 103 13.05 -1.56 4.27
N ILE A 104 13.58 -1.97 5.42
CA ILE A 104 13.72 -1.11 6.60
C ILE A 104 14.57 0.12 6.31
N SER A 105 15.57 0.00 5.47
CA SER A 105 16.49 1.08 5.11
C SER A 105 15.90 2.10 4.12
N CYS A 106 14.64 1.96 3.73
CA CYS A 106 13.94 2.94 2.90
C CYS A 106 13.34 4.09 3.72
N PHE A 107 13.26 3.97 5.05
CA PHE A 107 12.88 5.11 5.89
C PHE A 107 14.00 6.15 5.97
N LEU A 108 13.60 7.42 6.07
CA LEU A 108 14.50 8.57 6.09
C LEU A 108 14.32 9.37 7.38
N GLU A 109 15.44 9.77 7.96
CA GLU A 109 15.48 10.78 8.99
C GLU A 109 15.49 12.17 8.33
N ASP A 110 14.77 13.12 8.91
CA ASP A 110 14.75 14.53 8.50
C ASP A 110 14.55 14.74 6.99
N ALA A 111 13.49 14.13 6.44
CA ALA A 111 13.16 14.23 5.02
C ALA A 111 12.87 15.67 4.60
N GLU A 112 13.66 16.22 3.67
CA GLU A 112 13.57 17.61 3.20
C GLU A 112 12.20 17.96 2.61
N ASP A 113 11.54 16.98 1.97
CA ASP A 113 10.22 17.13 1.36
C ASP A 113 9.06 16.74 2.30
N GLY A 114 9.36 16.42 3.55
CA GLY A 114 8.39 16.00 4.56
C GLY A 114 7.84 14.58 4.39
N ILE A 115 8.41 13.78 3.46
CA ILE A 115 8.00 12.39 3.24
C ILE A 115 9.15 11.48 3.63
N PRO A 116 9.12 10.86 4.83
CA PRO A 116 10.27 10.14 5.37
C PRO A 116 10.42 8.73 4.75
N PHE A 117 10.41 8.65 3.40
CA PHE A 117 10.50 7.37 2.69
C PHE A 117 11.12 7.51 1.29
N ASP A 118 12.15 6.72 1.01
CA ASP A 118 12.82 6.61 -0.29
C ASP A 118 12.08 5.60 -1.19
N PHE A 119 11.16 6.10 -2.00
CA PHE A 119 10.40 5.28 -2.94
C PHE A 119 11.25 4.68 -4.05
N ALA A 120 12.29 5.37 -4.51
CA ALA A 120 13.15 4.87 -5.59
C ALA A 120 13.93 3.64 -5.11
N ARG A 121 14.52 3.72 -3.93
CA ARG A 121 15.20 2.59 -3.31
C ARG A 121 14.25 1.44 -3.01
N TYR A 122 13.05 1.74 -2.52
CA TYR A 122 12.01 0.73 -2.28
C TYR A 122 11.63 -0.04 -3.54
N ASP A 123 11.41 0.66 -4.65
CA ASP A 123 11.02 0.08 -5.93
C ASP A 123 12.12 -0.85 -6.48
N ASP A 124 13.40 -0.43 -6.40
CA ASP A 124 14.53 -1.27 -6.77
C ASP A 124 14.61 -2.56 -5.92
N GLN A 125 14.43 -2.44 -4.61
CA GLN A 125 14.44 -3.59 -3.70
C GLN A 125 13.28 -4.55 -3.96
N LEU A 126 12.09 -4.04 -4.28
CA LEU A 126 10.94 -4.87 -4.64
C LEU A 126 11.22 -5.73 -5.87
N LEU A 127 11.88 -5.21 -6.89
CA LEU A 127 12.16 -5.97 -8.11
C LEU A 127 13.21 -7.06 -7.91
N VAL A 128 14.13 -6.88 -6.98
CA VAL A 128 15.16 -7.88 -6.62
C VAL A 128 14.60 -8.94 -5.67
N GLY A 129 13.64 -8.57 -4.85
CA GLY A 129 13.19 -9.31 -3.67
C GLY A 129 12.18 -10.42 -3.92
N ARG A 130 12.32 -11.25 -4.96
CA ARG A 130 11.36 -12.34 -5.32
C ARG A 130 11.01 -13.33 -4.20
N GLY A 131 11.75 -13.35 -3.10
CA GLY A 131 11.52 -14.21 -1.93
C GLY A 131 10.94 -13.49 -0.72
N LEU A 132 10.59 -12.22 -0.84
CA LEU A 132 10.06 -11.44 0.28
C LEU A 132 8.65 -11.93 0.70
N PRO A 133 8.36 -11.99 2.00
CA PRO A 133 7.00 -12.21 2.46
C PRO A 133 6.04 -11.18 1.87
N ASP A 134 4.88 -11.64 1.42
CA ASP A 134 3.85 -10.79 0.79
C ASP A 134 4.33 -9.89 -0.37
N HIS A 135 5.35 -10.36 -1.09
CA HIS A 135 5.94 -9.64 -2.23
C HIS A 135 4.89 -9.23 -3.28
N LEU A 136 3.93 -10.12 -3.56
CA LEU A 136 2.87 -9.87 -4.51
C LEU A 136 1.98 -8.70 -4.08
N GLY A 137 1.62 -8.65 -2.80
CA GLY A 137 0.85 -7.54 -2.22
C GLY A 137 1.60 -6.22 -2.32
N ALA A 138 2.90 -6.23 -2.03
CA ALA A 138 3.75 -5.05 -2.15
C ALA A 138 3.79 -4.48 -3.58
N LEU A 139 3.96 -5.33 -4.59
CA LEU A 139 3.93 -4.93 -6.00
C LEU A 139 2.55 -4.37 -6.41
N LEU A 140 1.46 -5.01 -5.98
CA LEU A 140 0.10 -4.58 -6.27
C LEU A 140 -0.21 -3.22 -5.63
N HIS A 141 0.13 -3.02 -4.36
CA HIS A 141 -0.04 -1.72 -3.70
C HIS A 141 0.78 -0.64 -4.40
N ARG A 142 2.00 -0.98 -4.86
CA ARG A 142 2.87 -0.01 -5.52
C ARG A 142 2.32 0.46 -6.86
N VAL A 143 1.67 -0.42 -7.63
CA VAL A 143 0.99 -0.05 -8.88
C VAL A 143 -0.34 0.67 -8.62
N ALA A 144 -1.05 0.30 -7.55
CA ALA A 144 -2.33 0.90 -7.18
C ALA A 144 -2.19 2.34 -6.65
N ALA A 145 -1.08 2.64 -5.96
CA ALA A 145 -0.76 3.97 -5.43
C ALA A 145 0.65 4.41 -5.91
N PRO A 146 0.77 4.86 -7.17
CA PRO A 146 2.05 5.06 -7.85
C PRO A 146 2.74 6.38 -7.49
N PHE A 147 2.72 6.79 -6.23
CA PHE A 147 3.39 8.01 -5.79
C PHE A 147 4.87 7.99 -6.18
N ARG A 148 5.33 8.96 -6.99
CA ARG A 148 6.70 9.06 -7.52
C ARG A 148 7.20 7.81 -8.26
N LEU A 149 6.30 6.95 -8.72
CA LEU A 149 6.66 5.79 -9.52
C LEU A 149 6.94 6.22 -10.96
N VAL A 150 8.20 6.13 -11.39
CA VAL A 150 8.56 6.46 -12.78
C VAL A 150 8.00 5.43 -13.75
N PRO A 151 7.65 5.82 -15.01
CA PRO A 151 7.02 4.92 -15.97
C PRO A 151 7.80 3.62 -16.22
N GLU A 152 9.10 3.71 -16.37
CA GLU A 152 9.96 2.55 -16.65
C GLU A 152 9.95 1.54 -15.50
N MET A 153 9.92 2.03 -14.26
CA MET A 153 9.83 1.19 -13.06
C MET A 153 8.44 0.56 -12.93
N ARG A 154 7.39 1.34 -13.22
CA ARG A 154 6.01 0.83 -13.27
C ARG A 154 5.89 -0.33 -14.25
N ASP A 155 6.44 -0.18 -15.45
CA ASP A 155 6.40 -1.23 -16.48
C ASP A 155 7.11 -2.51 -16.03
N ARG A 156 8.27 -2.38 -15.37
CA ARG A 156 9.00 -3.52 -14.78
C ARG A 156 8.21 -4.21 -13.68
N ILE A 157 7.53 -3.45 -12.80
CA ILE A 157 6.66 -4.01 -11.74
C ILE A 157 5.46 -4.71 -12.38
N VAL A 158 4.82 -4.11 -13.38
CA VAL A 158 3.70 -4.72 -14.11
C VAL A 158 4.12 -6.02 -14.78
N GLU A 159 5.33 -6.09 -15.37
CA GLU A 159 5.84 -7.32 -15.97
C GLU A 159 6.09 -8.41 -14.92
N ALA A 160 6.67 -8.07 -13.78
CA ALA A 160 6.82 -9.01 -12.67
C ALA A 160 5.48 -9.53 -12.15
N LEU A 161 4.44 -8.70 -12.15
CA LEU A 161 3.07 -9.12 -11.83
C LEU A 161 2.48 -10.04 -12.90
N ARG A 162 2.78 -9.83 -14.20
CA ARG A 162 2.30 -10.68 -15.29
C ARG A 162 2.82 -12.11 -15.22
N GLU A 163 4.05 -12.32 -14.76
CA GLU A 163 4.57 -13.65 -14.48
C GLU A 163 3.70 -14.44 -13.51
N ARG A 164 2.89 -13.74 -12.68
CA ARG A 164 2.03 -14.28 -11.63
C ARG A 164 0.59 -13.80 -11.74
N ALA A 165 0.08 -13.58 -12.96
CA ALA A 165 -1.22 -12.93 -13.19
C ALA A 165 -2.40 -13.60 -12.45
N ALA A 166 -2.48 -14.94 -12.45
CA ALA A 166 -3.53 -15.66 -11.75
C ALA A 166 -3.51 -15.46 -10.24
N GLU A 167 -2.29 -15.39 -9.65
CA GLU A 167 -2.11 -15.11 -8.21
C GLU A 167 -2.45 -13.65 -7.89
N ALA A 168 -2.07 -12.71 -8.76
CA ALA A 168 -2.40 -11.29 -8.61
C ALA A 168 -3.91 -11.06 -8.61
N VAL A 169 -4.63 -11.67 -9.55
CA VAL A 169 -6.10 -11.64 -9.61
C VAL A 169 -6.72 -12.25 -8.35
N GLN A 170 -6.17 -13.36 -7.85
CA GLN A 170 -6.63 -14.00 -6.60
C GLN A 170 -6.37 -13.14 -5.37
N TYR A 171 -5.21 -12.53 -5.27
CA TYR A 171 -4.84 -11.64 -4.17
C TYR A 171 -5.82 -10.46 -4.08
N VAL A 172 -6.03 -9.78 -5.21
CA VAL A 172 -6.93 -8.60 -5.27
C VAL A 172 -8.38 -8.97 -4.94
N ALA A 173 -8.85 -10.16 -5.33
CA ALA A 173 -10.17 -10.63 -4.94
C ALA A 173 -10.30 -10.84 -3.42
N ARG A 174 -9.24 -11.30 -2.76
CA ARG A 174 -9.20 -11.53 -1.32
C ARG A 174 -9.11 -10.23 -0.52
N GLU A 175 -8.23 -9.33 -0.90
CA GLU A 175 -8.01 -8.05 -0.22
C GLU A 175 -9.14 -7.04 -0.51
N GLY A 176 -9.79 -7.14 -1.69
CA GLY A 176 -10.95 -6.36 -2.08
C GLY A 176 -10.72 -4.86 -2.18
N ASP A 177 -9.49 -4.43 -2.45
CA ASP A 177 -9.15 -3.02 -2.65
C ASP A 177 -9.52 -2.59 -4.07
N ILE A 178 -10.41 -1.60 -4.21
CA ILE A 178 -10.84 -1.08 -5.51
C ILE A 178 -9.69 -0.42 -6.29
N ALA A 179 -8.70 0.17 -5.60
CA ALA A 179 -7.53 0.76 -6.26
C ALA A 179 -6.66 -0.31 -6.92
N MET A 180 -6.49 -1.48 -6.27
CA MET A 180 -5.80 -2.63 -6.86
C MET A 180 -6.57 -3.22 -8.04
N VAL A 181 -7.92 -3.34 -7.93
CA VAL A 181 -8.76 -3.80 -9.04
C VAL A 181 -8.58 -2.90 -10.26
N ARG A 182 -8.62 -1.59 -10.04
CA ARG A 182 -8.38 -0.57 -11.08
C ARG A 182 -6.98 -0.73 -11.68
N ALA A 183 -5.96 -0.86 -10.85
CA ALA A 183 -4.57 -1.02 -11.30
C ALA A 183 -4.39 -2.27 -12.19
N LEU A 184 -5.01 -3.39 -11.86
CA LEU A 184 -5.00 -4.60 -12.70
C LEU A 184 -5.73 -4.37 -14.03
N ALA A 185 -6.87 -3.68 -14.01
CA ALA A 185 -7.64 -3.34 -15.20
C ALA A 185 -6.83 -2.44 -16.14
N ASP A 186 -6.25 -1.35 -15.62
CA ASP A 186 -5.44 -0.38 -16.36
C ASP A 186 -4.13 -0.98 -16.89
N ALA A 187 -3.54 -1.92 -16.16
CA ALA A 187 -2.37 -2.67 -16.60
C ALA A 187 -2.68 -3.79 -17.63
N GLY A 188 -3.96 -3.98 -17.98
CA GLY A 188 -4.41 -4.90 -19.02
C GLY A 188 -4.54 -6.36 -18.59
N PHE A 189 -4.42 -6.70 -17.30
CA PHE A 189 -4.58 -8.07 -16.80
C PHE A 189 -5.98 -8.62 -17.05
N LEU A 190 -6.99 -7.76 -17.04
CA LEU A 190 -8.40 -8.11 -17.23
C LEU A 190 -8.86 -7.99 -18.69
N ASN A 191 -7.91 -7.90 -19.64
CA ASN A 191 -8.21 -8.00 -21.07
C ASN A 191 -8.48 -9.46 -21.49
N ASP A 192 -7.92 -10.41 -20.76
CA ASP A 192 -8.21 -11.82 -20.90
C ASP A 192 -9.59 -12.12 -20.30
N ALA A 193 -10.49 -12.69 -21.12
CA ALA A 193 -11.88 -12.93 -20.71
C ALA A 193 -11.97 -13.93 -19.54
N GLU A 194 -11.11 -14.96 -19.53
CA GLU A 194 -11.13 -15.97 -18.47
C GLU A 194 -10.67 -15.35 -17.13
N LEU A 195 -9.62 -14.53 -17.14
CA LEU A 195 -9.17 -13.83 -15.94
C LEU A 195 -10.21 -12.81 -15.46
N PHE A 196 -10.89 -12.13 -16.38
CA PHE A 196 -11.97 -11.19 -16.05
C PHE A 196 -13.14 -11.91 -15.37
N ASP A 197 -13.65 -12.98 -15.97
CA ASP A 197 -14.78 -13.74 -15.42
C ASP A 197 -14.44 -14.34 -14.05
N ARG A 198 -13.25 -14.92 -13.90
CA ARG A 198 -12.75 -15.40 -12.60
C ARG A 198 -12.68 -14.30 -11.54
N GLN A 199 -12.27 -13.10 -11.92
CA GLN A 199 -12.22 -11.98 -11.00
C GLN A 199 -13.62 -11.56 -10.53
N ILE A 200 -14.57 -11.45 -11.46
CA ILE A 200 -15.98 -11.14 -11.14
C ILE A 200 -16.57 -12.18 -10.18
N GLU A 201 -16.39 -13.48 -10.45
CA GLU A 201 -16.89 -14.55 -9.59
C GLU A 201 -16.30 -14.48 -8.17
N ARG A 202 -14.99 -14.27 -8.06
CA ARG A 202 -14.30 -14.16 -6.76
C ARG A 202 -14.75 -12.96 -5.96
N LEU A 203 -14.89 -11.80 -6.61
CA LEU A 203 -15.37 -10.56 -5.96
C LEU A 203 -16.82 -10.73 -5.47
N ARG A 204 -17.68 -11.40 -6.25
CA ARG A 204 -19.04 -11.74 -5.83
C ARG A 204 -19.04 -12.67 -4.62
N ALA A 205 -18.23 -13.72 -4.64
CA ALA A 205 -18.09 -14.66 -3.52
C ALA A 205 -17.58 -13.98 -2.23
N SER A 206 -16.82 -12.90 -2.37
CA SER A 206 -16.30 -12.09 -1.26
C SER A 206 -17.20 -10.91 -0.87
N ASN A 207 -18.40 -10.78 -1.44
CA ASN A 207 -19.34 -9.66 -1.24
C ASN A 207 -18.76 -8.28 -1.56
N ARG A 208 -17.83 -8.19 -2.53
CA ARG A 208 -17.20 -6.95 -2.97
C ARG A 208 -17.99 -6.29 -4.11
N THR A 209 -19.19 -5.83 -3.78
CA THR A 209 -20.14 -5.29 -4.77
C THR A 209 -19.61 -4.04 -5.46
N ASP A 210 -18.89 -3.18 -4.77
CA ASP A 210 -18.23 -1.98 -5.29
C ASP A 210 -17.22 -2.31 -6.39
N CYS A 211 -16.37 -3.30 -6.15
CA CYS A 211 -15.39 -3.78 -7.12
C CYS A 211 -16.05 -4.44 -8.34
N VAL A 212 -17.13 -5.20 -8.12
CA VAL A 212 -17.91 -5.80 -9.22
C VAL A 212 -18.53 -4.74 -10.10
N LEU A 213 -19.18 -3.72 -9.50
CA LEU A 213 -19.78 -2.61 -10.25
C LEU A 213 -18.73 -1.83 -11.05
N PHE A 214 -17.57 -1.57 -10.44
CA PHE A 214 -16.46 -0.92 -11.14
C PHE A 214 -16.04 -1.72 -12.39
N LEU A 215 -15.82 -3.02 -12.27
CA LEU A 215 -15.38 -3.85 -13.39
C LEU A 215 -16.43 -3.98 -14.50
N MET A 216 -17.70 -4.06 -14.15
CA MET A 216 -18.79 -4.09 -15.13
C MET A 216 -18.87 -2.79 -15.93
N ASN A 217 -18.76 -1.65 -15.27
CA ASN A 217 -18.71 -0.34 -15.93
C ASN A 217 -17.46 -0.22 -16.81
N TRP A 218 -16.29 -0.57 -16.30
CA TRP A 218 -15.04 -0.58 -17.06
C TRP A 218 -15.11 -1.43 -18.33
N GLN A 219 -15.72 -2.62 -18.26
CA GLN A 219 -15.92 -3.49 -19.43
C GLN A 219 -16.88 -2.84 -20.44
N HIS A 220 -17.98 -2.24 -19.96
CA HIS A 220 -18.96 -1.55 -20.80
C HIS A 220 -18.31 -0.38 -21.56
N ASP A 221 -17.58 0.49 -20.87
CA ASP A 221 -16.91 1.65 -21.46
C ASP A 221 -15.91 1.23 -22.55
N ARG A 222 -15.17 0.15 -22.32
CA ARG A 222 -14.26 -0.41 -23.33
C ARG A 222 -14.97 -0.97 -24.55
N GLN A 223 -16.11 -1.63 -24.36
CA GLN A 223 -16.90 -2.15 -25.47
C GLN A 223 -17.48 -1.00 -26.29
N GLU A 224 -17.94 0.07 -25.65
CA GLU A 224 -18.42 1.27 -26.35
C GLU A 224 -17.30 1.96 -27.12
N ALA A 225 -16.13 2.14 -26.49
CA ALA A 225 -14.96 2.71 -27.15
C ALA A 225 -14.52 1.87 -28.38
N ALA A 226 -14.50 0.54 -28.26
CA ALA A 226 -14.20 -0.35 -29.38
C ALA A 226 -15.21 -0.26 -30.53
N ARG A 227 -16.51 -0.14 -30.19
CA ARG A 227 -17.57 0.06 -31.19
C ARG A 227 -17.44 1.41 -31.89
N ALA A 228 -17.10 2.48 -31.15
CA ALA A 228 -16.89 3.82 -31.71
C ALA A 228 -15.64 3.91 -32.59
N ALA A 229 -14.59 3.17 -32.25
CA ALA A 229 -13.34 3.11 -33.02
C ALA A 229 -13.46 2.26 -34.31
N THR A 230 -14.47 1.40 -34.42
CA THR A 230 -14.70 0.62 -35.63
C THR A 230 -15.32 1.54 -36.68
N PRO A 231 -14.58 1.86 -37.80
CA PRO A 231 -15.15 2.72 -38.83
C PRO A 231 -16.43 2.09 -39.39
N LYS A 232 -17.50 2.87 -39.49
CA LYS A 232 -18.73 2.48 -40.21
C LYS A 232 -18.31 2.11 -41.63
N ARG A 233 -18.03 0.85 -41.90
CA ARG A 233 -17.85 0.33 -43.24
C ARG A 233 -19.16 0.64 -43.99
N ALA A 234 -19.02 1.44 -45.01
CA ALA A 234 -20.05 1.89 -45.93
C ALA A 234 -21.15 0.82 -46.16
N ARG A 235 -22.32 0.99 -45.56
CA ARG A 235 -23.55 0.30 -45.90
C ARG A 235 -24.26 0.97 -47.10
N ASP A 236 -23.61 1.97 -47.77
CA ASP A 236 -24.17 2.69 -48.87
C ASP A 236 -23.39 2.43 -50.17
N ARG A 237 -23.33 1.18 -50.61
CA ARG A 237 -22.86 0.85 -51.96
C ARG A 237 -23.74 -0.14 -52.71
N PHE A 238 -24.98 -0.33 -52.35
CA PHE A 238 -25.98 -1.01 -53.18
C PHE A 238 -27.35 -0.41 -52.96
N ALA A 239 -27.51 0.82 -53.43
CA ALA A 239 -28.80 1.40 -53.82
C ALA A 239 -28.63 1.87 -55.27
N LEU A 240 -28.88 1.00 -56.20
CA LEU A 240 -29.29 1.24 -57.57
C LEU A 240 -30.34 0.21 -57.91
#